data_6878a6ca7c67429f05710e423c45bb30
#
_entry.id   6878a6ca7c67429f05710e423c45bb30
#
_cell.length_a   1.000
_cell.length_b   1.000
_cell.length_c   1.000
_cell.angle_alpha   90.00
_cell.angle_beta   90.00
_cell.angle_gamma   90.00
#
_symmetry.space_group_name_H-M   'P 1'
#
loop_
_entity.id
_entity.type
_entity.pdbx_description
1 polymer ?
#
loop_
_entity_poly.entity_id
_entity_poly.type
_entity_poly.pdbx_seq_one_letter_code
_entity_poly.pdbx_strand_id
1 'polypeptide(L)' 'MVIDLYNADTNALLGEITPQDLKVLVETLEEESSEDQDYYITPETLDVIGENGSATDHLLNLLRKALGTSDSVEIRWQNR' A
#
# COMPACT_ATOMS: atom_id res chain seq x y z
N MET A 1 1.66 13.31 11.80
CA MET A 1 2.03 13.22 10.40
C MET A 1 1.21 12.12 9.75
N VAL A 2 0.55 12.44 8.66
CA VAL A 2 -0.41 11.51 8.03
C VAL A 2 -0.01 11.33 6.56
N ILE A 3 -0.19 10.11 6.09
CA ILE A 3 0.11 9.78 4.71
C ILE A 3 -1.17 9.35 4.03
N ASP A 4 -1.51 10.03 2.94
CA ASP A 4 -2.68 9.69 2.15
C ASP A 4 -2.33 8.63 1.12
N LEU A 5 -3.18 7.63 1.01
CA LEU A 5 -3.00 6.55 0.06
C LEU A 5 -4.07 6.65 -1.03
N TYR A 6 -3.63 6.65 -2.27
CA TYR A 6 -4.51 6.81 -3.43
C TYR A 6 -4.44 5.61 -4.35
N ASN A 7 -5.55 5.37 -5.02
CA ASN A 7 -5.55 4.45 -6.15
C ASN A 7 -5.00 5.23 -7.36
N ALA A 8 -3.86 4.82 -7.88
CA ALA A 8 -3.21 5.55 -8.96
C ALA A 8 -3.98 5.47 -10.28
N ASP A 9 -4.77 4.42 -10.46
CA ASP A 9 -5.57 4.28 -11.69
C ASP A 9 -6.73 5.24 -11.75
N THR A 10 -7.36 5.50 -10.61
CA THR A 10 -8.57 6.33 -10.54
C THR A 10 -8.35 7.65 -9.82
N ASN A 11 -7.20 7.83 -9.17
CA ASN A 11 -6.90 8.96 -8.30
C ASN A 11 -7.85 9.07 -7.10
N ALA A 12 -8.52 7.98 -6.77
CA ALA A 12 -9.42 7.97 -5.62
C ALA A 12 -8.64 7.83 -4.32
N LEU A 13 -9.03 8.58 -3.32
CA LEU A 13 -8.44 8.45 -2.00
C LEU A 13 -8.88 7.13 -1.39
N LEU A 14 -7.92 6.30 -1.02
CA LEU A 14 -8.20 5.02 -0.37
C LEU A 14 -8.33 5.17 1.14
N GLY A 15 -7.51 6.03 1.72
CA GLY A 15 -7.52 6.25 3.15
C GLY A 15 -6.22 6.86 3.62
N GLU A 16 -6.06 6.93 4.93
CA GLU A 16 -4.88 7.48 5.55
C GLU A 16 -4.11 6.37 6.26
N ILE A 17 -2.79 6.43 6.21
CA ILE A 17 -1.94 5.50 6.91
C ILE A 17 -0.90 6.27 7.73
N THR A 18 -0.29 5.59 8.69
CA THR A 18 0.76 6.19 9.51
C THR A 18 2.10 6.06 8.80
N PRO A 19 3.10 6.87 9.21
CA PRO A 19 4.46 6.70 8.67
C PRO A 19 5.02 5.30 8.89
N GLN A 20 4.62 4.64 9.97
CA GLN A 20 5.05 3.29 10.24
C GLN A 20 4.45 2.30 9.24
N ASP A 21 3.18 2.49 8.90
CA ASP A 21 2.54 1.66 7.88
C ASP A 21 3.21 1.84 6.53
N LEU A 22 3.54 3.08 6.19
CA LEU A 22 4.25 3.37 4.96
C LEU A 22 5.61 2.68 4.95
N LYS A 23 6.29 2.69 6.08
CA LYS A 23 7.59 2.05 6.19
C LYS A 23 7.51 0.55 5.91
N VAL A 24 6.50 -0.11 6.45
CA VAL A 24 6.27 -1.53 6.20
C VAL A 24 6.04 -1.76 4.71
N LEU A 25 5.21 -0.93 4.11
CA LEU A 25 4.88 -1.03 2.70
C LEU A 25 6.13 -0.85 1.83
N VAL A 26 6.90 0.19 2.10
CA VAL A 26 8.11 0.49 1.34
C VAL A 26 9.13 -0.63 1.49
N GLU A 27 9.35 -1.13 2.71
CA GLU A 27 10.31 -2.20 2.94
C GLU A 27 9.92 -3.48 2.20
N THR A 28 8.63 -3.77 2.15
CA THR A 28 8.16 -4.96 1.46
C THR A 28 8.33 -4.85 -0.05
N LEU A 29 8.11 -3.66 -0.60
CA LEU A 29 8.13 -3.43 -2.05
C LEU A 29 9.46 -2.92 -2.57
N GLU A 30 10.36 -2.57 -1.68
CA GLU A 30 11.62 -1.89 -2.03
C GLU A 30 12.56 -2.73 -2.87
N GLU A 31 12.39 -4.03 -2.87
CA GLU A 31 13.28 -4.91 -3.60
C GLU A 31 13.21 -4.72 -5.11
N GLU A 32 12.16 -4.12 -5.62
CA GLU A 32 11.99 -4.01 -7.06
C GLU A 32 12.33 -2.65 -7.63
N SER A 33 11.98 -1.57 -6.94
CA SER A 33 12.33 -0.24 -7.41
C SER A 33 11.98 0.77 -6.35
N SER A 34 12.90 1.64 -6.03
CA SER A 34 12.73 2.59 -4.95
C SER A 34 12.51 4.02 -5.41
N GLU A 35 12.52 4.28 -6.70
CA GLU A 35 12.49 5.66 -7.18
C GLU A 35 11.09 6.21 -7.39
N ASP A 36 10.11 5.35 -7.60
CA ASP A 36 8.76 5.79 -7.88
C ASP A 36 7.89 5.70 -6.63
N GLN A 37 6.93 6.60 -6.55
CA GLN A 37 5.94 6.60 -5.47
C GLN A 37 4.74 5.72 -5.79
N ASP A 38 4.76 5.07 -6.92
CA ASP A 38 3.69 4.20 -7.36
C ASP A 38 4.10 2.75 -7.13
N TYR A 39 3.24 1.99 -6.49
CA TYR A 39 3.51 0.59 -6.18
C TYR A 39 2.36 -0.27 -6.65
N TYR A 40 2.69 -1.44 -7.20
CA TYR A 40 1.70 -2.44 -7.54
C TYR A 40 1.46 -3.37 -6.38
N ILE A 41 0.19 -3.56 -6.06
CA ILE A 41 -0.22 -4.47 -5.00
C ILE A 41 -0.96 -5.64 -5.64
N THR A 42 -0.53 -6.84 -5.33
CA THR A 42 -1.17 -8.08 -5.78
C THR A 42 -1.61 -8.88 -4.55
N PRO A 43 -2.47 -9.90 -4.72
CA PRO A 43 -2.81 -10.76 -3.58
C PRO A 43 -1.58 -11.37 -2.90
N GLU A 44 -0.56 -11.71 -3.69
CA GLU A 44 0.68 -12.24 -3.13
C GLU A 44 1.39 -11.19 -2.28
N THR A 45 1.40 -9.94 -2.75
CA THR A 45 2.00 -8.85 -2.01
C THR A 45 1.29 -8.65 -0.67
N LEU A 46 -0.04 -8.74 -0.67
CA LEU A 46 -0.80 -8.64 0.57
C LEU A 46 -0.43 -9.74 1.55
N ASP A 47 -0.24 -10.95 1.06
CA ASP A 47 0.16 -12.06 1.92
C ASP A 47 1.52 -11.78 2.55
N VAL A 48 2.47 -11.30 1.77
CA VAL A 48 3.82 -10.97 2.27
C VAL A 48 3.75 -9.87 3.31
N ILE A 49 2.98 -8.83 3.05
CA ILE A 49 2.81 -7.73 3.99
C ILE A 49 2.18 -8.24 5.30
N GLY A 50 1.18 -9.11 5.17
CA GLY A 50 0.51 -9.67 6.33
C GLY A 50 1.44 -10.56 7.16
N GLU A 51 2.34 -11.28 6.52
CA GLU A 51 3.30 -12.13 7.20
C GLU A 51 4.38 -11.34 7.92
N ASN A 52 4.59 -10.10 7.53
CA ASN A 52 5.62 -9.24 8.09
C ASN A 52 5.45 -9.03 9.60
N GLY A 53 4.23 -9.12 10.10
CA GLY A 53 3.98 -8.94 11.52
C GLY A 53 3.99 -7.49 11.99
N SER A 54 4.57 -6.60 11.20
CA SER A 54 4.59 -5.16 11.51
C SER A 54 3.44 -4.42 10.87
N ALA A 55 2.77 -5.05 9.91
CA ALA A 55 1.64 -4.42 9.23
C ALA A 55 0.42 -4.42 10.15
N THR A 56 -0.30 -3.30 10.15
CA THR A 56 -1.52 -3.19 10.93
C THR A 56 -2.71 -3.72 10.14
N ASP A 57 -3.76 -4.11 10.85
CA ASP A 57 -4.99 -4.53 10.19
C ASP A 57 -5.55 -3.40 9.33
N HIS A 58 -5.38 -2.17 9.78
CA HIS A 58 -5.84 -1.00 9.03
C HIS A 58 -5.18 -0.94 7.64
N LEU A 59 -3.86 -1.12 7.59
CA LEU A 59 -3.13 -1.11 6.33
C LEU A 59 -3.60 -2.25 5.42
N LEU A 60 -3.69 -3.45 5.97
CA LEU A 60 -4.13 -4.60 5.21
C LEU A 60 -5.54 -4.41 4.65
N ASN A 61 -6.44 -3.87 5.45
CA ASN A 61 -7.81 -3.63 5.01
C ASN A 61 -7.87 -2.61 3.89
N LEU A 62 -7.07 -1.55 3.98
CA LEU A 62 -7.02 -0.53 2.94
C LEU A 62 -6.54 -1.12 1.62
N LEU A 63 -5.46 -1.89 1.67
CA LEU A 63 -4.89 -2.50 0.47
C LEU A 63 -5.85 -3.53 -0.12
N ARG A 64 -6.47 -4.34 0.72
CA ARG A 64 -7.42 -5.35 0.27
C ARG A 64 -8.63 -4.70 -0.39
N LYS A 65 -9.10 -3.62 0.18
CA LYS A 65 -10.22 -2.87 -0.37
C LYS A 65 -9.86 -2.24 -1.71
N ALA A 66 -8.64 -1.71 -1.82
CA ALA A 66 -8.16 -1.14 -3.07
C ALA A 66 -8.06 -2.19 -4.16
N LEU A 67 -7.57 -3.37 -3.81
CA LEU A 67 -7.42 -4.48 -4.74
C LEU A 67 -8.78 -4.99 -5.22
N GLY A 68 -9.74 -5.08 -4.31
CA GLY A 68 -11.08 -5.55 -4.65
C GLY A 68 -11.06 -6.93 -5.28
N THR A 69 -11.65 -7.04 -6.47
CA THR A 69 -11.67 -8.29 -7.22
C THR A 69 -10.62 -8.30 -8.33
N SER A 70 -9.79 -7.29 -8.39
CA SER A 70 -8.75 -7.18 -9.42
C SER A 70 -7.55 -8.04 -9.09
N ASP A 71 -6.78 -8.41 -10.10
CA ASP A 71 -5.56 -9.18 -9.91
C ASP A 71 -4.43 -8.31 -9.38
N SER A 72 -4.52 -7.02 -9.60
CA SER A 72 -3.51 -6.08 -9.11
C SER A 72 -4.10 -4.68 -9.06
N VAL A 73 -3.48 -3.84 -8.25
CA VAL A 73 -3.86 -2.44 -8.17
C VAL A 73 -2.59 -1.60 -8.00
N GLU A 74 -2.55 -0.48 -8.70
CA GLU A 74 -1.45 0.46 -8.52
C GLU A 74 -1.87 1.49 -7.49
N ILE A 75 -1.03 1.71 -6.51
CA ILE A 75 -1.30 2.68 -5.45
C ILE A 75 -0.23 3.77 -5.45
N ARG A 76 -0.63 4.93 -4.94
CA ARG A 76 0.27 6.06 -4.77
C ARG A 76 0.09 6.60 -3.37
N TRP A 77 1.18 7.05 -2.77
CA TRP A 77 1.11 7.66 -1.46
C TRP A 77 1.64 9.08 -1.53
N GLN A 78 1.15 9.90 -0.61
CA GLN A 78 1.56 11.29 -0.53
C GLN A 78 1.56 11.76 0.92
N ASN A 79 2.62 12.43 1.32
CA ASN A 79 2.68 13.06 2.64
C ASN A 79 1.75 14.25 2.67
N ARG A 80 1.00 14.33 3.75
CA ARG A 80 0.12 15.46 3.96
C ARG A 80 0.84 16.55 4.73
#